data_a89091f84048fc39c54110a8b3346875
#
_entry.id   a89091f84048fc39c54110a8b3346875
#
_cell.length_a   1.000
_cell.length_b   1.000
_cell.length_c   1.000
_cell.angle_alpha   90.00
_cell.angle_beta   90.00
_cell.angle_gamma   90.00
#
_symmetry.space_group_name_H-M   'P 1'
#
loop_
_entity.id
_entity.type
_entity.pdbx_description
1 polymer ?
#
loop_
_entity_poly.entity_id
_entity_poly.type
_entity_poly.pdbx_seq_one_letter_code
_entity_poly.pdbx_strand_id
1 'polypeptide(L)'
;LSLVHTQVINASLFNTAIPAIIILLCFIFKIEKTNKFQILGLIISACGILTIITKLKLDVLLSLNFNKGDLIMIGGVLTWGVYSTLLKKKKFTLPLLTLVHVICTFGLISVFPQFLYEYYNEQIINFDLNLVYTLIFLALFPSIGSYYCWAGAVSIIGANRAGISLSLIPLFSSIMAILIYGEVFKLFHLIGAILIILGLFLSNKKVTNA
;
A
#
# COMPACT_ATOMS: atom_id res chain seq x y z
N LEU A 1 3.26 -11.36 -10.27
CA LEU A 1 2.32 -12.48 -10.57
C LEU A 1 0.84 -12.02 -10.57
N SER A 2 0.34 -11.35 -9.53
CA SER A 2 -1.10 -10.97 -9.49
C SER A 2 -1.48 -10.03 -10.64
N LEU A 3 -0.67 -9.01 -10.94
CA LEU A 3 -0.95 -8.01 -11.99
C LEU A 3 -0.94 -8.58 -13.42
N VAL A 4 -0.35 -9.74 -13.64
CA VAL A 4 -0.43 -10.44 -14.93
C VAL A 4 -1.82 -11.06 -15.16
N HIS A 5 -2.52 -11.38 -14.07
CA HIS A 5 -3.79 -12.11 -14.09
C HIS A 5 -4.98 -11.30 -13.56
N THR A 6 -4.78 -10.06 -13.07
CA THR A 6 -5.85 -9.19 -12.58
C THR A 6 -5.86 -7.83 -13.26
N GLN A 7 -7.01 -7.18 -13.25
CA GLN A 7 -7.13 -5.81 -13.74
C GLN A 7 -6.56 -4.82 -12.71
N VAL A 8 -5.91 -3.75 -13.18
CA VAL A 8 -5.34 -2.71 -12.33
C VAL A 8 -6.38 -2.11 -11.39
N ILE A 9 -7.62 -2.02 -11.83
CA ILE A 9 -8.74 -1.52 -11.01
C ILE A 9 -9.02 -2.45 -9.81
N ASN A 10 -9.07 -3.76 -10.03
CA ASN A 10 -9.26 -4.74 -8.95
C ASN A 10 -8.11 -4.65 -7.94
N ALA A 11 -6.87 -4.64 -8.43
CA ALA A 11 -5.68 -4.52 -7.58
C ALA A 11 -5.72 -3.23 -6.72
N SER A 12 -6.15 -2.12 -7.31
CA SER A 12 -6.29 -0.85 -6.60
C SER A 12 -7.36 -0.91 -5.52
N LEU A 13 -8.49 -1.56 -5.79
CA LEU A 13 -9.57 -1.77 -4.80
C LEU A 13 -9.10 -2.62 -3.63
N PHE A 14 -8.40 -3.73 -3.89
CA PHE A 14 -7.85 -4.56 -2.80
C PHE A 14 -6.85 -3.80 -1.94
N ASN A 15 -6.01 -2.96 -2.53
CA ASN A 15 -5.08 -2.11 -1.78
C ASN A 15 -5.80 -1.13 -0.84
N THR A 16 -7.02 -0.70 -1.14
CA THR A 16 -7.79 0.16 -0.24
C THR A 16 -8.21 -0.54 1.05
N ALA A 17 -8.21 -1.88 1.07
CA ALA A 17 -8.51 -2.66 2.26
C ALA A 17 -7.33 -2.76 3.25
N ILE A 18 -6.10 -2.46 2.83
CA ILE A 18 -4.90 -2.56 3.69
C ILE A 18 -5.06 -1.81 5.02
N PRO A 19 -5.49 -0.54 5.06
CA PRO A 19 -5.66 0.17 6.33
C PRO A 19 -6.66 -0.50 7.26
N ALA A 20 -7.77 -1.00 6.71
CA ALA A 20 -8.79 -1.72 7.48
C ALA A 20 -8.23 -3.01 8.09
N ILE A 21 -7.45 -3.76 7.32
CA ILE A 21 -6.81 -5.00 7.77
C ILE A 21 -5.79 -4.70 8.87
N ILE A 22 -4.96 -3.67 8.74
CA ILE A 22 -4.01 -3.26 9.77
C ILE A 22 -4.74 -2.93 11.06
N ILE A 23 -5.80 -2.12 11.01
CA ILE A 23 -6.60 -1.74 12.17
C ILE A 23 -7.24 -2.97 12.83
N LEU A 24 -7.82 -3.85 12.01
CA LEU A 24 -8.44 -5.09 12.48
C LEU A 24 -7.43 -6.00 13.19
N LEU A 25 -6.27 -6.22 12.58
CA LEU A 25 -5.20 -7.05 13.16
C LEU A 25 -4.63 -6.42 14.44
N CYS A 26 -4.40 -5.10 14.45
CA CYS A 26 -3.98 -4.39 15.66
C CYS A 26 -4.98 -4.53 16.80
N PHE A 27 -6.28 -4.51 16.49
CA PHE A 27 -7.35 -4.72 17.46
C PHE A 27 -7.38 -6.17 17.98
N ILE A 28 -7.38 -7.16 17.07
CA ILE A 28 -7.40 -8.60 17.41
C ILE A 28 -6.19 -8.97 18.27
N PHE A 29 -5.01 -8.55 17.89
CA PHE A 29 -3.76 -8.84 18.62
C PHE A 29 -3.50 -7.90 19.81
N LYS A 30 -4.41 -6.98 20.10
CA LYS A 30 -4.29 -5.99 21.21
C LYS A 30 -3.00 -5.19 21.17
N ILE A 31 -2.52 -4.82 19.98
CA ILE A 31 -1.25 -4.11 19.76
C ILE A 31 -1.45 -2.61 19.89
N GLU A 32 -2.50 -2.09 19.29
CA GLU A 32 -2.89 -0.67 19.38
C GLU A 32 -4.38 -0.54 19.67
N LYS A 33 -4.72 0.44 20.51
CA LYS A 33 -6.13 0.83 20.71
C LYS A 33 -6.60 1.65 19.52
N THR A 34 -7.69 1.25 18.92
CA THR A 34 -8.33 2.00 17.85
C THR A 34 -9.37 2.94 18.45
N ASN A 35 -9.37 4.19 18.03
CA ASN A 35 -10.36 5.17 18.44
C ASN A 35 -11.43 5.36 17.34
N LYS A 36 -12.61 5.89 17.74
CA LYS A 36 -13.72 6.13 16.82
C LYS A 36 -13.38 7.08 15.67
N PHE A 37 -12.46 8.03 15.87
CA PHE A 37 -12.04 8.95 14.83
C PHE A 37 -11.16 8.27 13.79
N GLN A 38 -10.37 7.25 14.17
CA GLN A 38 -9.61 6.44 13.22
C GLN A 38 -10.53 5.62 12.32
N ILE A 39 -11.57 5.01 12.90
CA ILE A 39 -12.56 4.26 12.11
C ILE A 39 -13.32 5.18 11.16
N LEU A 40 -13.79 6.32 11.64
CA LEU A 40 -14.49 7.30 10.81
C LEU A 40 -13.58 7.87 9.71
N GLY A 41 -12.34 8.20 10.06
CA GLY A 41 -11.32 8.66 9.09
C GLY A 41 -11.01 7.60 8.03
N LEU A 42 -10.93 6.32 8.42
CA LEU A 42 -10.77 5.21 7.48
C LEU A 42 -11.94 5.13 6.50
N ILE A 43 -13.18 5.19 6.99
CA ILE A 43 -14.37 5.12 6.12
C ILE A 43 -14.40 6.29 5.15
N ILE A 44 -14.17 7.51 5.62
CA ILE A 44 -14.16 8.71 4.77
C ILE A 44 -13.04 8.62 3.71
N SER A 45 -11.83 8.21 4.11
CA SER A 45 -10.72 8.02 3.17
C SER A 45 -11.03 6.93 2.14
N ALA A 46 -11.64 5.83 2.54
CA ALA A 46 -12.04 4.76 1.63
C ALA A 46 -13.07 5.26 0.59
N CYS A 47 -14.06 6.05 1.01
CA CYS A 47 -14.99 6.71 0.08
C CYS A 47 -14.25 7.62 -0.92
N GLY A 48 -13.25 8.37 -0.47
CA GLY A 48 -12.42 9.21 -1.34
C GLY A 48 -11.63 8.41 -2.36
N ILE A 49 -11.02 7.29 -1.94
CA ILE A 49 -10.30 6.38 -2.82
C ILE A 49 -11.25 5.77 -3.86
N LEU A 50 -12.41 5.26 -3.42
CA LEU A 50 -13.43 4.73 -4.33
C LEU A 50 -13.87 5.77 -5.35
N THR A 51 -14.07 7.02 -4.95
CA THR A 51 -14.41 8.12 -5.86
C THR A 51 -13.38 8.30 -6.96
N ILE A 52 -12.08 8.24 -6.65
CA ILE A 52 -10.99 8.36 -7.64
C ILE A 52 -10.97 7.14 -8.56
N ILE A 53 -11.00 5.92 -8.01
CA ILE A 53 -10.87 4.67 -8.78
C ILE A 53 -12.06 4.48 -9.72
N THR A 54 -13.28 4.72 -9.24
CA THR A 54 -14.50 4.53 -10.04
C THR A 54 -14.81 5.70 -10.96
N LYS A 55 -14.12 6.83 -10.81
CA LYS A 55 -14.41 8.06 -11.57
C LYS A 55 -15.87 8.50 -11.44
N LEU A 56 -16.49 8.27 -10.27
CA LEU A 56 -17.91 8.48 -9.98
C LEU A 56 -18.89 7.64 -10.85
N LYS A 57 -18.42 6.53 -11.41
CA LYS A 57 -19.24 5.61 -12.19
C LYS A 57 -19.49 4.33 -11.42
N LEU A 58 -20.73 4.08 -11.01
CA LEU A 58 -21.10 2.84 -10.29
C LEU A 58 -20.92 1.59 -11.16
N ASP A 59 -21.11 1.71 -12.47
CA ASP A 59 -20.93 0.62 -13.42
C ASP A 59 -19.53 -0.03 -13.32
N VAL A 60 -18.52 0.76 -12.95
CA VAL A 60 -17.15 0.27 -12.73
C VAL A 60 -17.10 -0.73 -11.59
N LEU A 61 -17.85 -0.51 -10.50
CA LEU A 61 -17.93 -1.46 -9.38
C LEU A 61 -18.77 -2.68 -9.73
N LEU A 62 -19.81 -2.52 -10.53
CA LEU A 62 -20.69 -3.62 -10.94
C LEU A 62 -20.06 -4.51 -12.01
N SER A 63 -19.09 -3.99 -12.77
CA SER A 63 -18.37 -4.73 -13.81
C SER A 63 -17.14 -5.49 -13.30
N LEU A 64 -16.91 -5.54 -11.98
CA LEU A 64 -15.78 -6.26 -11.40
C LEU A 64 -15.93 -7.77 -11.60
N ASN A 65 -15.00 -8.36 -12.34
CA ASN A 65 -14.91 -9.80 -12.51
C ASN A 65 -13.73 -10.31 -11.68
N PHE A 66 -14.02 -11.19 -10.72
CA PHE A 66 -13.01 -11.82 -9.89
C PHE A 66 -12.27 -12.91 -10.66
N ASN A 67 -10.97 -12.95 -10.52
CA ASN A 67 -10.09 -13.91 -11.19
C ASN A 67 -9.01 -14.47 -10.24
N LYS A 68 -8.20 -15.41 -10.74
CA LYS A 68 -7.13 -16.03 -9.93
C LYS A 68 -6.09 -15.00 -9.44
N GLY A 69 -5.83 -13.95 -10.20
CA GLY A 69 -4.92 -12.87 -9.81
C GLY A 69 -5.42 -12.10 -8.58
N ASP A 70 -6.74 -11.97 -8.42
CA ASP A 70 -7.36 -11.31 -7.28
C ASP A 70 -7.11 -12.07 -5.97
N LEU A 71 -7.12 -13.41 -6.01
CA LEU A 71 -6.78 -14.25 -4.84
C LEU A 71 -5.33 -14.05 -4.40
N ILE A 72 -4.40 -13.95 -5.36
CA ILE A 72 -2.99 -13.66 -5.08
C ILE A 72 -2.87 -12.26 -4.49
N MET A 73 -3.64 -11.28 -5.00
CA MET A 73 -3.65 -9.91 -4.50
C MET A 73 -4.16 -9.83 -3.06
N ILE A 74 -5.24 -10.54 -2.73
CA ILE A 74 -5.75 -10.66 -1.35
C ILE A 74 -4.67 -11.21 -0.42
N GLY A 75 -3.96 -12.26 -0.84
CA GLY A 75 -2.81 -12.79 -0.10
C GLY A 75 -1.74 -11.74 0.16
N GLY A 76 -1.39 -10.93 -0.84
CA GLY A 76 -0.43 -9.83 -0.72
C GLY A 76 -0.89 -8.76 0.28
N VAL A 77 -2.14 -8.34 0.19
CA VAL A 77 -2.75 -7.35 1.09
C VAL A 77 -2.78 -7.84 2.55
N LEU A 78 -3.15 -9.10 2.77
CA LEU A 78 -3.12 -9.72 4.09
C LEU A 78 -1.70 -9.79 4.65
N THR A 79 -0.74 -10.23 3.84
CA THR A 79 0.68 -10.31 4.22
C THR A 79 1.23 -8.95 4.60
N TRP A 80 0.91 -7.89 3.83
CA TRP A 80 1.30 -6.53 4.16
C TRP A 80 0.68 -6.04 5.47
N GLY A 81 -0.60 -6.36 5.71
CA GLY A 81 -1.28 -6.06 6.97
C GLY A 81 -0.62 -6.74 8.17
N VAL A 82 -0.31 -8.03 8.05
CA VAL A 82 0.41 -8.80 9.08
C VAL A 82 1.79 -8.23 9.33
N TYR A 83 2.58 -7.98 8.27
CA TYR A 83 3.90 -7.36 8.38
C TYR A 83 3.85 -6.03 9.15
N SER A 84 2.94 -5.13 8.77
CA SER A 84 2.80 -3.81 9.40
C SER A 84 2.43 -3.92 10.88
N THR A 85 1.56 -4.85 11.21
CA THR A 85 1.11 -5.11 12.58
C THR A 85 2.24 -5.70 13.42
N LEU A 86 2.98 -6.69 12.89
CA LEU A 86 4.12 -7.29 13.57
C LEU A 86 5.28 -6.30 13.76
N LEU A 87 5.48 -5.41 12.80
CA LEU A 87 6.49 -4.35 12.87
C LEU A 87 6.24 -3.44 14.09
N LYS A 88 4.98 -3.14 14.43
CA LYS A 88 4.63 -2.41 15.65
C LYS A 88 4.81 -3.25 16.92
N LYS A 89 4.52 -4.55 16.85
CA LYS A 89 4.62 -5.46 18.01
C LYS A 89 6.05 -5.83 18.39
N LYS A 90 7.05 -5.58 17.52
CA LYS A 90 8.43 -6.01 17.74
C LYS A 90 8.95 -5.65 19.14
N LYS A 91 9.54 -6.63 19.80
CA LYS A 91 10.13 -6.48 21.15
C LYS A 91 11.62 -6.16 21.12
N PHE A 92 12.26 -6.20 19.95
CA PHE A 92 13.70 -5.96 19.80
C PHE A 92 13.95 -4.54 19.26
N THR A 93 15.04 -3.95 19.71
CA THR A 93 15.49 -2.62 19.29
C THR A 93 16.63 -2.76 18.29
N LEU A 94 16.29 -3.05 17.03
CA LEU A 94 17.26 -2.97 15.95
C LEU A 94 17.27 -1.56 15.36
N PRO A 95 18.44 -1.02 14.98
CA PRO A 95 18.50 0.17 14.15
C PRO A 95 17.64 -0.04 12.90
N LEU A 96 16.97 1.02 12.45
CA LEU A 96 15.98 0.94 11.37
C LEU A 96 16.59 0.41 10.06
N LEU A 97 17.81 0.83 9.75
CA LEU A 97 18.57 0.37 8.58
C LEU A 97 18.87 -1.14 8.66
N THR A 98 19.28 -1.63 9.84
CA THR A 98 19.53 -3.06 10.06
C THR A 98 18.26 -3.87 9.88
N LEU A 99 17.13 -3.37 10.38
CA LEU A 99 15.84 -4.04 10.19
C LEU A 99 15.47 -4.15 8.70
N VAL A 100 15.61 -3.05 7.94
CA VAL A 100 15.35 -3.05 6.50
C VAL A 100 16.28 -3.99 5.76
N HIS A 101 17.58 -4.00 6.12
CA HIS A 101 18.55 -4.93 5.54
C HIS A 101 18.14 -6.39 5.75
N VAL A 102 17.78 -6.76 6.97
CA VAL A 102 17.30 -8.12 7.28
C VAL A 102 16.07 -8.49 6.46
N ILE A 103 15.07 -7.60 6.38
CA ILE A 103 13.85 -7.83 5.60
C ILE A 103 14.18 -8.04 4.12
N CYS A 104 15.02 -7.18 3.53
CA CYS A 104 15.42 -7.29 2.12
C CYS A 104 16.20 -8.57 1.86
N THR A 105 17.10 -8.99 2.78
CA THR A 105 17.87 -10.22 2.64
C THR A 105 16.96 -11.46 2.65
N PHE A 106 16.02 -11.56 3.59
CA PHE A 106 15.06 -12.66 3.61
C PHE A 106 14.11 -12.62 2.39
N GLY A 107 13.71 -11.43 1.96
CA GLY A 107 12.95 -11.24 0.74
C GLY A 107 13.70 -11.76 -0.50
N LEU A 108 14.99 -11.44 -0.62
CA LEU A 108 15.85 -11.91 -1.70
C LEU A 108 15.95 -13.45 -1.69
N ILE A 109 16.25 -14.05 -0.55
CA ILE A 109 16.34 -15.51 -0.38
C ILE A 109 15.02 -16.18 -0.79
N SER A 110 13.88 -15.58 -0.43
CA SER A 110 12.55 -16.12 -0.74
C SER A 110 12.20 -16.06 -2.22
N VAL A 111 12.60 -15.00 -2.93
CA VAL A 111 12.29 -14.78 -4.36
C VAL A 111 13.32 -15.44 -5.28
N PHE A 112 14.54 -15.70 -4.79
CA PHE A 112 15.64 -16.21 -5.59
C PHE A 112 15.35 -17.54 -6.30
N PRO A 113 14.70 -18.55 -5.67
CA PRO A 113 14.34 -19.78 -6.37
C PRO A 113 13.37 -19.56 -7.54
N GLN A 114 12.40 -18.64 -7.38
CA GLN A 114 11.47 -18.29 -8.45
C GLN A 114 12.18 -17.58 -9.60
N PHE A 115 13.10 -16.66 -9.29
CA PHE A 115 13.94 -16.00 -10.29
C PHE A 115 14.75 -17.01 -11.09
N LEU A 116 15.37 -18.01 -10.44
CA LEU A 116 16.10 -19.07 -11.14
C LEU A 116 15.19 -19.88 -12.05
N TYR A 117 14.00 -20.24 -11.58
CA TYR A 117 13.03 -20.98 -12.38
C TYR A 117 12.62 -20.20 -13.64
N GLU A 118 12.30 -18.92 -13.52
CA GLU A 118 11.94 -18.04 -14.63
C GLU A 118 13.12 -17.83 -15.59
N TYR A 119 14.33 -17.63 -15.06
CA TYR A 119 15.55 -17.44 -15.85
C TYR A 119 15.86 -18.66 -16.74
N TYR A 120 15.67 -19.88 -16.22
CA TYR A 120 15.93 -21.11 -16.99
C TYR A 120 14.82 -21.46 -17.98
N ASN A 121 13.59 -21.00 -17.74
CA ASN A 121 12.45 -21.42 -18.56
C ASN A 121 11.92 -20.36 -19.52
N GLU A 122 12.16 -19.10 -19.29
CA GLU A 122 11.35 -18.10 -19.97
C GLU A 122 12.05 -16.95 -20.66
N GLN A 123 13.30 -16.59 -20.46
CA GLN A 123 13.76 -15.47 -21.30
C GLN A 123 15.23 -15.03 -21.14
N ILE A 124 15.79 -14.64 -22.28
CA ILE A 124 17.04 -13.87 -22.37
C ILE A 124 16.77 -12.45 -21.85
N ILE A 125 17.31 -12.13 -20.69
CA ILE A 125 17.31 -10.76 -20.19
C ILE A 125 18.37 -9.99 -20.98
N ASN A 126 17.96 -9.01 -21.78
CA ASN A 126 18.88 -8.10 -22.42
C ASN A 126 19.39 -7.07 -21.41
N PHE A 127 20.63 -7.19 -21.00
CA PHE A 127 21.28 -6.24 -20.10
C PHE A 127 21.72 -5.02 -20.90
N ASP A 128 20.93 -3.95 -20.82
CA ASP A 128 21.29 -2.63 -21.32
C ASP A 128 21.44 -1.63 -20.16
N LEU A 129 21.96 -0.46 -20.43
CA LEU A 129 22.16 0.60 -19.45
C LEU A 129 20.82 1.08 -18.84
N ASN A 130 19.75 1.09 -19.63
CA ASN A 130 18.42 1.51 -19.16
C ASN A 130 17.89 0.54 -18.14
N LEU A 131 18.07 -0.78 -18.34
CA LEU A 131 17.72 -1.79 -17.36
C LEU A 131 18.48 -1.59 -16.05
N VAL A 132 19.79 -1.33 -16.12
CA VAL A 132 20.63 -1.09 -14.94
C VAL A 132 20.15 0.14 -14.16
N TYR A 133 19.90 1.26 -14.82
CA TYR A 133 19.35 2.46 -14.17
C TYR A 133 17.97 2.20 -13.56
N THR A 134 17.10 1.47 -14.25
CA THR A 134 15.79 1.10 -13.74
C THR A 134 15.90 0.23 -12.50
N LEU A 135 16.78 -0.78 -12.50
CA LEU A 135 17.00 -1.66 -11.34
C LEU A 135 17.56 -0.89 -10.15
N ILE A 136 18.52 0.01 -10.36
CA ILE A 136 19.07 0.87 -9.30
C ILE A 136 17.97 1.75 -8.72
N PHE A 137 17.16 2.40 -9.56
CA PHE A 137 16.04 3.21 -9.13
C PHE A 137 15.03 2.40 -8.29
N LEU A 138 14.64 1.22 -8.77
CA LEU A 138 13.70 0.34 -8.08
C LEU A 138 14.26 -0.19 -6.74
N ALA A 139 15.56 -0.48 -6.67
CA ALA A 139 16.20 -0.93 -5.45
C ALA A 139 16.26 0.19 -4.39
N LEU A 140 16.63 1.40 -4.79
CA LEU A 140 16.83 2.52 -3.85
C LEU A 140 15.50 3.11 -3.37
N PHE A 141 14.57 3.44 -4.27
CA PHE A 141 13.36 4.20 -3.92
C PHE A 141 12.20 3.32 -3.48
N PRO A 142 11.58 2.48 -4.34
CA PRO A 142 10.42 1.69 -3.93
C PRO A 142 10.76 0.49 -3.04
N SER A 143 12.02 0.04 -2.99
CA SER A 143 12.44 -1.02 -2.08
C SER A 143 13.02 -0.44 -0.78
N ILE A 144 14.31 -0.18 -0.72
CA ILE A 144 14.99 0.23 0.52
C ILE A 144 14.37 1.49 1.12
N GLY A 145 14.17 2.54 0.32
CA GLY A 145 13.63 3.82 0.75
C GLY A 145 12.22 3.70 1.32
N SER A 146 11.32 3.00 0.60
CA SER A 146 9.94 2.87 1.05
C SER A 146 9.81 2.00 2.31
N TYR A 147 10.54 0.89 2.41
CA TYR A 147 10.55 0.07 3.62
C TYR A 147 11.14 0.82 4.82
N TYR A 148 12.19 1.61 4.62
CA TYR A 148 12.77 2.46 5.66
C TYR A 148 11.76 3.50 6.16
N CYS A 149 11.14 4.25 5.25
CA CYS A 149 10.12 5.24 5.59
C CYS A 149 8.89 4.60 6.24
N TRP A 150 8.43 3.44 5.73
CA TRP A 150 7.31 2.71 6.30
C TRP A 150 7.59 2.24 7.72
N ALA A 151 8.73 1.59 7.95
CA ALA A 151 9.11 1.11 9.26
C ALA A 151 9.32 2.27 10.25
N GLY A 152 9.86 3.40 9.79
CA GLY A 152 9.95 4.64 10.55
C GLY A 152 8.58 5.20 10.92
N ALA A 153 7.68 5.30 9.96
CA ALA A 153 6.32 5.79 10.20
C ALA A 153 5.58 4.91 11.22
N VAL A 154 5.61 3.57 11.04
CA VAL A 154 4.97 2.64 12.00
C VAL A 154 5.56 2.79 13.40
N SER A 155 6.87 2.99 13.53
CA SER A 155 7.52 3.15 14.83
C SER A 155 7.11 4.46 15.54
N ILE A 156 6.96 5.56 14.80
CA ILE A 156 6.71 6.91 15.33
C ILE A 156 5.21 7.13 15.58
N ILE A 157 4.37 6.93 14.56
CA ILE A 157 2.94 7.28 14.63
C ILE A 157 2.02 6.09 14.87
N GLY A 158 2.56 4.87 14.86
CA GLY A 158 1.81 3.61 15.04
C GLY A 158 1.30 3.01 13.73
N ALA A 159 0.96 1.72 13.77
CA ALA A 159 0.53 0.97 12.60
C ALA A 159 -0.83 1.45 12.05
N ASN A 160 -1.78 1.76 12.94
CA ASN A 160 -3.11 2.24 12.56
C ASN A 160 -3.04 3.54 11.74
N ARG A 161 -2.31 4.55 12.24
CA ARG A 161 -2.18 5.85 11.55
C ARG A 161 -1.34 5.73 10.29
N ALA A 162 -0.23 5.00 10.36
CA ALA A 162 0.58 4.71 9.17
C ALA A 162 -0.25 3.99 8.10
N GLY A 163 -1.08 3.02 8.50
CA GLY A 163 -2.00 2.32 7.59
C GLY A 163 -2.94 3.29 6.87
N ILE A 164 -3.62 4.15 7.60
CA ILE A 164 -4.56 5.12 7.00
C ILE A 164 -3.83 6.08 6.03
N SER A 165 -2.54 6.40 6.27
CA SER A 165 -1.76 7.25 5.36
C SER A 165 -1.57 6.64 3.96
N LEU A 166 -1.72 5.31 3.80
CA LEU A 166 -1.69 4.67 2.48
C LEU A 166 -2.84 5.15 1.57
N SER A 167 -3.89 5.73 2.15
CA SER A 167 -4.97 6.38 1.38
C SER A 167 -4.48 7.55 0.51
N LEU A 168 -3.28 8.09 0.77
CA LEU A 168 -2.65 9.11 -0.08
C LEU A 168 -2.13 8.56 -1.41
N ILE A 169 -1.90 7.25 -1.54
CA ILE A 169 -1.33 6.65 -2.76
C ILE A 169 -2.17 7.00 -3.99
N PRO A 170 -3.50 6.79 -4.04
CA PRO A 170 -4.30 7.16 -5.20
C PRO A 170 -4.31 8.66 -5.49
N LEU A 171 -4.20 9.49 -4.46
CA LEU A 171 -4.11 10.93 -4.62
C LEU A 171 -2.81 11.33 -5.33
N PHE A 172 -1.65 10.86 -4.85
CA PHE A 172 -0.37 11.11 -5.50
C PHE A 172 -0.29 10.51 -6.90
N SER A 173 -0.82 9.30 -7.09
CA SER A 173 -0.90 8.66 -8.42
C SER A 173 -1.70 9.51 -9.40
N SER A 174 -2.84 10.07 -8.97
CA SER A 174 -3.65 10.96 -9.81
C SER A 174 -2.91 12.27 -10.15
N ILE A 175 -2.20 12.87 -9.20
CA ILE A 175 -1.39 14.06 -9.44
C ILE A 175 -0.28 13.75 -10.46
N MET A 176 0.42 12.63 -10.31
CA MET A 176 1.47 12.21 -11.24
C MET A 176 0.90 11.92 -12.63
N ALA A 177 -0.27 11.29 -12.72
CA ALA A 177 -0.95 11.04 -14.00
C ALA A 177 -1.28 12.35 -14.74
N ILE A 178 -1.73 13.36 -14.03
CA ILE A 178 -2.01 14.68 -14.61
C ILE A 178 -0.71 15.37 -15.07
N LEU A 179 0.33 15.37 -14.22
CA LEU A 179 1.58 16.09 -14.50
C LEU A 179 2.44 15.41 -15.57
N ILE A 180 2.53 14.07 -15.56
CA ILE A 180 3.44 13.32 -16.42
C ILE A 180 2.76 12.87 -17.70
N TYR A 181 1.51 12.38 -17.60
CA TYR A 181 0.77 11.85 -18.75
C TYR A 181 -0.22 12.83 -19.35
N GLY A 182 -0.34 14.05 -18.81
CA GLY A 182 -1.26 15.07 -19.33
C GLY A 182 -2.73 14.73 -19.16
N GLU A 183 -3.09 13.89 -18.19
CA GLU A 183 -4.49 13.57 -17.93
C GLU A 183 -5.26 14.82 -17.50
N VAL A 184 -6.52 14.93 -17.97
CA VAL A 184 -7.37 16.08 -17.65
C VAL A 184 -7.84 15.99 -16.20
N PHE A 185 -7.61 17.06 -15.44
CA PHE A 185 -8.17 17.20 -14.09
C PHE A 185 -9.70 17.20 -14.13
N LYS A 186 -10.36 16.31 -13.39
CA LYS A 186 -11.81 16.15 -13.35
C LYS A 186 -12.34 16.26 -11.93
N LEU A 187 -13.65 16.51 -11.80
CA LEU A 187 -14.32 16.71 -10.52
C LEU A 187 -14.09 15.55 -9.52
N PHE A 188 -14.02 14.32 -9.99
CA PHE A 188 -13.78 13.16 -9.12
C PHE A 188 -12.38 13.18 -8.46
N HIS A 189 -11.37 13.77 -9.09
CA HIS A 189 -10.07 13.97 -8.46
C HIS A 189 -10.17 14.94 -7.28
N LEU A 190 -10.91 16.04 -7.46
CA LEU A 190 -11.11 17.04 -6.40
C LEU A 190 -11.90 16.47 -5.21
N ILE A 191 -13.04 15.82 -5.47
CA ILE A 191 -13.90 15.25 -4.44
C ILE A 191 -13.12 14.15 -3.68
N GLY A 192 -12.46 13.24 -4.41
CA GLY A 192 -11.67 12.19 -3.81
C GLY A 192 -10.52 12.72 -2.95
N ALA A 193 -9.81 13.74 -3.43
CA ALA A 193 -8.74 14.39 -2.69
C ALA A 193 -9.24 14.99 -1.37
N ILE A 194 -10.35 15.75 -1.41
CA ILE A 194 -10.96 16.34 -0.21
C ILE A 194 -11.34 15.25 0.80
N LEU A 195 -12.00 14.18 0.37
CA LEU A 195 -12.40 13.09 1.25
C LEU A 195 -11.19 12.38 1.88
N ILE A 196 -10.14 12.10 1.11
CA ILE A 196 -8.92 11.48 1.63
C ILE A 196 -8.26 12.37 2.67
N ILE A 197 -8.10 13.66 2.39
CA ILE A 197 -7.47 14.61 3.32
C ILE A 197 -8.30 14.76 4.60
N LEU A 198 -9.61 14.89 4.49
CA LEU A 198 -10.52 14.96 5.65
C LEU A 198 -10.46 13.68 6.49
N GLY A 199 -10.45 12.51 5.85
CA GLY A 199 -10.33 11.23 6.55
C GLY A 199 -9.00 11.10 7.30
N LEU A 200 -7.89 11.51 6.69
CA LEU A 200 -6.58 11.55 7.34
C LEU A 200 -6.54 12.52 8.52
N PHE A 201 -7.06 13.73 8.33
CA PHE A 201 -7.12 14.72 9.39
C PHE A 201 -7.92 14.21 10.58
N LEU A 202 -9.07 13.60 10.33
CA LEU A 202 -9.93 13.04 11.36
C LEU A 202 -9.26 11.87 12.09
N SER A 203 -8.57 10.97 11.36
CA SER A 203 -7.87 9.82 11.94
C SER A 203 -6.75 10.22 12.90
N ASN A 204 -6.14 11.38 12.69
CA ASN A 204 -5.08 11.91 13.53
C ASN A 204 -5.58 12.62 14.79
N LYS A 205 -6.89 12.84 14.93
CA LYS A 205 -7.46 13.50 16.10
C LYS A 205 -7.22 12.64 17.36
N LYS A 206 -6.54 13.24 18.35
CA LYS A 206 -6.36 12.60 19.66
C LYS A 206 -7.70 12.60 20.40
N VAL A 207 -8.06 11.48 21.01
CA VAL A 207 -9.14 11.47 22.00
C VAL A 207 -8.54 12.05 23.27
N THR A 208 -8.92 13.25 23.62
CA THR A 208 -8.67 13.78 24.97
C THR A 208 -9.60 12.98 25.89
N ASN A 209 -9.04 12.05 26.67
CA ASN A 209 -9.78 11.44 27.75
C ASN A 209 -10.01 12.58 28.78
N ALA A 210 -11.24 13.05 28.87
CA ALA A 210 -11.70 13.82 29.99
C ALA A 210 -11.82 12.90 31.20
#